data_c623fcdae6de387143313085ecdec066
#
_entry.id   c623fcdae6de387143313085ecdec066
#
_cell.length_a   1.000
_cell.length_b   1.000
_cell.length_c   1.000
_cell.angle_alpha   90.00
_cell.angle_beta   90.00
_cell.angle_gamma   90.00
#
_symmetry.space_group_name_H-M   'P 1'
#
loop_
_entity.id
_entity.type
_entity.pdbx_description
1 polymer ?
#
loop_
_entity_poly.entity_id
_entity_poly.type
_entity_poly.pdbx_seq_one_letter_code
_entity_poly.pdbx_strand_id
1 'polypeptide(L)'
;MSAAAPFKAGTRGDATAYTDIPAGPIAIKNVADLYLYDNVTAILKVNGAQLKEWLEMSAGQFNTIDPNNSQPQNLVNTDYRTYNFDVIDGVTYEFDITQPNKYDREGKLANPNASRVRNLKYQGKEIDPNQEFIVVTNNYRSNGNFPGVREASLNRLLNLENRQAIINYILAVKNINPSADQNWHFADTIKGLDLRFLTADKAKNLIGTDGDIVYLAASAQEGFGEYKFVYVAPKTEPVPIEQSISPTIAVEAANLQHSRVDFPVLTAVDPSTNKQAFHRQAGAESLPETGEKNNSFSLLGLFLAGTAAFFKRRKLESS
;
A
#
# COMPACT_ATOMS: atom_id res chain seq x y z
N MET A 1 2.12 12.71 4.40
CA MET A 1 1.66 11.31 4.37
C MET A 1 2.02 10.69 3.05
N SER A 2 2.15 9.37 2.99
CA SER A 2 2.31 8.62 1.74
C SER A 2 1.32 7.47 1.68
N ALA A 3 0.91 7.07 0.46
CA ALA A 3 0.00 5.97 0.25
C ALA A 3 0.54 5.06 -0.84
N ALA A 4 0.67 3.77 -0.54
CA ALA A 4 1.18 2.77 -1.44
C ALA A 4 0.52 1.40 -1.21
N ALA A 5 0.44 0.60 -2.28
CA ALA A 5 -0.02 -0.78 -2.25
C ALA A 5 1.10 -1.75 -2.67
N PRO A 6 1.05 -3.02 -2.25
CA PRO A 6 1.99 -4.04 -2.70
C PRO A 6 1.70 -4.45 -4.15
N PHE A 7 2.76 -4.72 -4.91
CA PHE A 7 2.64 -5.12 -6.32
C PHE A 7 2.95 -6.60 -6.57
N LYS A 8 3.86 -7.16 -5.79
CA LYS A 8 4.23 -8.57 -5.85
C LYS A 8 3.94 -9.23 -4.51
N ALA A 9 2.87 -9.94 -4.42
CA ALA A 9 2.47 -10.64 -3.20
C ALA A 9 1.97 -12.06 -3.51
N GLY A 10 2.65 -12.81 -4.39
CA GLY A 10 2.20 -14.10 -4.90
C GLY A 10 0.97 -13.99 -5.81
N THR A 11 0.77 -12.91 -6.57
CA THR A 11 -0.44 -12.55 -7.29
C THR A 11 -0.82 -13.52 -8.41
N ARG A 12 -2.13 -13.61 -8.69
CA ARG A 12 -2.70 -14.38 -9.81
C ARG A 12 -2.39 -15.87 -9.79
N GLY A 13 -2.27 -16.46 -8.60
CA GLY A 13 -1.97 -17.87 -8.48
C GLY A 13 -0.51 -18.25 -8.76
N ASP A 14 0.39 -17.30 -8.90
CA ASP A 14 1.83 -17.53 -9.06
C ASP A 14 2.53 -17.37 -7.70
N ALA A 15 2.87 -18.50 -7.10
CA ALA A 15 3.59 -18.55 -5.83
C ALA A 15 5.04 -18.02 -5.92
N THR A 16 5.55 -17.75 -7.12
CA THR A 16 6.89 -17.19 -7.34
C THR A 16 6.90 -15.67 -7.48
N ALA A 17 5.72 -15.06 -7.67
CA ALA A 17 5.56 -13.62 -7.87
C ALA A 17 5.64 -12.83 -6.56
N TYR A 18 6.76 -12.88 -5.86
CA TYR A 18 7.07 -12.07 -4.68
C TYR A 18 8.43 -11.40 -4.81
N THR A 19 8.65 -10.34 -4.04
CA THR A 19 9.94 -9.64 -3.97
C THR A 19 10.73 -10.20 -2.80
N ASP A 20 11.94 -10.69 -3.07
CA ASP A 20 12.90 -11.14 -2.07
C ASP A 20 14.25 -10.43 -2.33
N ILE A 21 14.55 -9.47 -1.46
CA ILE A 21 15.80 -8.70 -1.51
C ILE A 21 16.61 -9.07 -0.26
N PRO A 22 17.66 -9.89 -0.40
CA PRO A 22 18.46 -10.29 0.74
C PRO A 22 19.20 -9.10 1.37
N ALA A 23 19.53 -9.22 2.65
CA ALA A 23 20.36 -8.23 3.33
C ALA A 23 21.74 -8.14 2.64
N GLY A 24 22.20 -6.92 2.38
CA GLY A 24 23.48 -6.67 1.71
C GLY A 24 23.41 -5.49 0.74
N PRO A 25 24.32 -5.42 -0.24
CA PRO A 25 24.35 -4.36 -1.24
C PRO A 25 23.07 -4.35 -2.09
N ILE A 26 22.49 -3.16 -2.28
CA ILE A 26 21.31 -2.95 -3.11
C ILE A 26 21.75 -2.45 -4.48
N ALA A 27 21.30 -3.12 -5.54
CA ALA A 27 21.51 -2.72 -6.92
C ALA A 27 20.22 -2.13 -7.52
N ILE A 28 20.31 -1.42 -8.63
CA ILE A 28 19.17 -0.83 -9.35
C ILE A 28 18.11 -1.88 -9.69
N LYS A 29 18.53 -3.11 -10.05
CA LYS A 29 17.62 -4.22 -10.31
C LYS A 29 16.71 -4.53 -9.11
N ASN A 30 17.20 -4.39 -7.88
CA ASN A 30 16.41 -4.64 -6.68
C ASN A 30 15.30 -3.58 -6.51
N VAL A 31 15.58 -2.33 -6.91
CA VAL A 31 14.55 -1.27 -6.92
C VAL A 31 13.49 -1.54 -8.00
N ALA A 32 13.89 -2.05 -9.17
CA ALA A 32 12.96 -2.47 -10.22
C ALA A 32 12.09 -3.66 -9.78
N ASP A 33 12.64 -4.58 -8.99
CA ASP A 33 11.88 -5.68 -8.38
C ASP A 33 10.91 -5.20 -7.30
N LEU A 34 11.30 -4.20 -6.52
CA LEU A 34 10.46 -3.61 -5.48
C LEU A 34 9.31 -2.80 -6.07
N TYR A 35 9.56 -2.03 -7.14
CA TYR A 35 8.58 -1.17 -7.79
C TYR A 35 8.53 -1.46 -9.30
N LEU A 36 7.54 -2.25 -9.73
CA LEU A 36 7.47 -2.83 -11.09
C LEU A 36 7.08 -1.83 -12.19
N TYR A 37 6.25 -0.83 -11.87
CA TYR A 37 5.61 0.02 -12.86
C TYR A 37 6.33 1.34 -13.06
N ASP A 38 6.27 1.88 -14.28
CA ASP A 38 6.82 3.19 -14.63
C ASP A 38 5.85 4.31 -14.23
N ASN A 39 5.54 4.35 -12.94
CA ASN A 39 4.66 5.37 -12.40
C ASN A 39 5.45 6.63 -12.01
N VAL A 40 4.78 7.77 -12.14
CA VAL A 40 5.27 9.05 -11.63
C VAL A 40 4.59 9.39 -10.31
N THR A 41 5.29 10.14 -9.48
CA THR A 41 4.80 10.61 -8.20
C THR A 41 3.65 11.60 -8.39
N ALA A 42 2.62 11.47 -7.57
CA ALA A 42 1.48 12.36 -7.52
C ALA A 42 1.31 12.93 -6.11
N ILE A 43 0.86 14.17 -6.03
CA ILE A 43 0.47 14.84 -4.79
C ILE A 43 -1.04 15.05 -4.82
N LEU A 44 -1.71 14.60 -3.77
CA LEU A 44 -3.13 14.80 -3.54
C LEU A 44 -3.35 15.68 -2.32
N LYS A 45 -4.36 16.55 -2.36
CA LYS A 45 -4.89 17.23 -1.17
C LYS A 45 -6.26 16.66 -0.87
N VAL A 46 -6.37 16.01 0.27
CA VAL A 46 -7.57 15.35 0.77
C VAL A 46 -7.86 15.80 2.20
N ASN A 47 -9.08 15.67 2.66
CA ASN A 47 -9.42 15.89 4.06
C ASN A 47 -9.49 14.58 4.86
N GLY A 48 -9.67 14.67 6.18
CA GLY A 48 -9.73 13.51 7.06
C GLY A 48 -10.86 12.55 6.73
N ALA A 49 -12.03 13.05 6.29
CA ALA A 49 -13.14 12.20 5.85
C ALA A 49 -12.74 11.41 4.58
N GLN A 50 -12.10 12.06 3.62
CA GLN A 50 -11.63 11.41 2.39
C GLN A 50 -10.52 10.39 2.67
N LEU A 51 -9.62 10.65 3.61
CA LEU A 51 -8.64 9.65 4.06
C LEU A 51 -9.31 8.40 4.62
N LYS A 52 -10.37 8.58 5.42
CA LYS A 52 -11.15 7.47 5.96
C LYS A 52 -11.80 6.66 4.84
N GLU A 53 -12.45 7.31 3.87
CA GLU A 53 -13.06 6.62 2.72
C GLU A 53 -12.03 5.86 1.87
N TRP A 54 -10.82 6.40 1.72
CA TRP A 54 -9.72 5.72 1.05
C TRP A 54 -9.34 4.41 1.78
N LEU A 55 -9.21 4.46 3.10
CA LEU A 55 -8.91 3.28 3.91
C LEU A 55 -10.08 2.29 3.97
N GLU A 56 -11.34 2.77 3.98
CA GLU A 56 -12.53 1.90 3.89
C GLU A 56 -12.54 1.09 2.59
N MET A 57 -12.11 1.69 1.47
CA MET A 57 -11.94 0.96 0.21
C MET A 57 -10.81 -0.06 0.33
N SER A 58 -9.65 0.33 0.88
CA SER A 58 -8.51 -0.57 1.09
C SER A 58 -8.88 -1.79 1.96
N ALA A 59 -9.72 -1.60 2.98
CA ALA A 59 -10.19 -2.67 3.86
C ALA A 59 -10.96 -3.79 3.12
N GLY A 60 -11.40 -3.55 1.89
CA GLY A 60 -11.99 -4.55 1.00
C GLY A 60 -11.09 -5.74 0.68
N GLN A 61 -9.78 -5.63 0.95
CA GLN A 61 -8.82 -6.72 0.82
C GLN A 61 -9.15 -7.90 1.73
N PHE A 62 -9.86 -7.69 2.83
CA PHE A 62 -10.20 -8.73 3.79
C PHE A 62 -11.65 -9.17 3.67
N ASN A 63 -11.89 -10.45 3.86
CA ASN A 63 -13.24 -10.98 3.98
C ASN A 63 -13.95 -10.43 5.23
N THR A 64 -15.27 -10.45 5.22
CA THR A 64 -16.04 -10.24 6.45
C THR A 64 -15.92 -11.49 7.30
N ILE A 65 -15.45 -11.33 8.53
CA ILE A 65 -15.22 -12.40 9.48
C ILE A 65 -16.42 -12.47 10.45
N ASP A 66 -16.97 -13.65 10.62
CA ASP A 66 -18.00 -13.89 11.63
C ASP A 66 -17.34 -14.14 13.00
N PRO A 67 -17.51 -13.22 13.96
CA PRO A 67 -16.89 -13.37 15.30
C PRO A 67 -17.49 -14.52 16.10
N ASN A 68 -18.64 -15.07 15.72
CA ASN A 68 -19.29 -16.20 16.39
C ASN A 68 -18.93 -17.55 15.77
N ASN A 69 -18.20 -17.56 14.66
CA ASN A 69 -17.77 -18.79 13.99
C ASN A 69 -16.37 -19.21 14.46
N SER A 70 -16.29 -20.30 15.20
CA SER A 70 -15.01 -20.88 15.65
C SER A 70 -14.28 -21.74 14.62
N GLN A 71 -14.92 -22.03 13.48
CA GLN A 71 -14.31 -22.80 12.38
C GLN A 71 -13.32 -21.92 11.60
N PRO A 72 -12.39 -22.54 10.87
CA PRO A 72 -11.47 -21.79 10.01
C PRO A 72 -12.19 -20.86 9.04
N GLN A 73 -11.74 -19.60 8.94
CA GLN A 73 -12.27 -18.59 8.04
C GLN A 73 -11.16 -18.02 7.17
N ASN A 74 -11.44 -17.82 5.89
CA ASN A 74 -10.48 -17.19 5.00
C ASN A 74 -10.36 -15.69 5.32
N LEU A 75 -9.16 -15.25 5.68
CA LEU A 75 -8.87 -13.85 6.00
C LEU A 75 -8.94 -12.97 4.75
N VAL A 76 -8.45 -13.48 3.62
CA VAL A 76 -8.21 -12.71 2.40
C VAL A 76 -9.37 -12.79 1.44
N ASN A 77 -9.82 -11.64 0.96
CA ASN A 77 -10.78 -11.53 -0.12
C ASN A 77 -10.04 -11.69 -1.48
N THR A 78 -10.14 -12.87 -2.07
CA THR A 78 -9.48 -13.19 -3.34
C THR A 78 -10.08 -12.46 -4.54
N ASP A 79 -11.29 -11.95 -4.43
CA ASP A 79 -11.94 -11.15 -5.47
C ASP A 79 -11.46 -9.69 -5.47
N TYR A 80 -10.81 -9.25 -4.39
CA TYR A 80 -10.24 -7.91 -4.30
C TYR A 80 -8.89 -7.84 -5.00
N ARG A 81 -8.61 -6.73 -5.66
CA ARG A 81 -7.34 -6.51 -6.35
C ARG A 81 -6.31 -5.98 -5.37
N THR A 82 -5.33 -6.81 -4.99
CA THR A 82 -4.33 -6.50 -3.96
C THR A 82 -3.59 -5.18 -4.21
N TYR A 83 -3.36 -4.80 -5.47
CA TYR A 83 -2.78 -3.50 -5.79
C TYR A 83 -3.69 -2.29 -5.46
N ASN A 84 -4.91 -2.53 -4.97
CA ASN A 84 -5.81 -1.54 -4.40
C ASN A 84 -5.79 -1.54 -2.86
N PHE A 85 -4.99 -2.39 -2.24
CA PHE A 85 -4.78 -2.38 -0.80
C PHE A 85 -3.72 -1.33 -0.43
N ASP A 86 -4.11 -0.07 -0.45
CA ASP A 86 -3.21 1.01 -0.02
C ASP A 86 -3.10 1.04 1.50
N VAL A 87 -1.87 1.15 1.97
CA VAL A 87 -1.53 1.54 3.34
C VAL A 87 -1.16 3.01 3.33
N ILE A 88 -1.70 3.77 4.28
CA ILE A 88 -1.40 5.21 4.39
C ILE A 88 -0.47 5.42 5.58
N ASP A 89 0.74 5.83 5.26
CA ASP A 89 1.77 6.18 6.22
C ASP A 89 1.61 7.63 6.72
N GLY A 90 1.88 7.85 8.02
CA GLY A 90 1.67 9.15 8.68
C GLY A 90 0.36 9.25 9.46
N VAL A 91 -0.46 8.20 9.46
CA VAL A 91 -1.63 8.02 10.34
C VAL A 91 -1.57 6.64 10.99
N THR A 92 -2.31 6.46 12.09
CA THR A 92 -2.52 5.16 12.70
C THR A 92 -3.98 4.80 12.68
N TYR A 93 -4.30 3.52 12.51
CA TYR A 93 -5.69 3.06 12.39
C TYR A 93 -5.83 1.56 12.64
N GLU A 94 -7.08 1.13 12.79
CA GLU A 94 -7.46 -0.28 12.92
C GLU A 94 -8.45 -0.66 11.83
N PHE A 95 -8.40 -1.93 11.39
CA PHE A 95 -9.45 -2.52 10.57
C PHE A 95 -10.29 -3.50 11.40
N ASP A 96 -11.56 -3.19 11.58
CA ASP A 96 -12.56 -4.13 12.11
C ASP A 96 -13.20 -4.91 10.96
N ILE A 97 -12.62 -6.05 10.66
CA ILE A 97 -13.06 -6.90 9.56
C ILE A 97 -14.27 -7.79 9.90
N THR A 98 -14.85 -7.65 11.10
CA THR A 98 -16.17 -8.24 11.41
C THR A 98 -17.31 -7.43 10.79
N GLN A 99 -17.03 -6.19 10.38
CA GLN A 99 -17.98 -5.34 9.67
C GLN A 99 -18.00 -5.65 8.17
N PRO A 100 -19.14 -5.50 7.47
CA PRO A 100 -19.18 -5.64 6.03
C PRO A 100 -18.32 -4.58 5.33
N ASN A 101 -17.86 -4.90 4.10
CA ASN A 101 -17.16 -3.93 3.26
C ASN A 101 -18.08 -2.76 2.91
N LYS A 102 -17.60 -1.52 3.08
CA LYS A 102 -18.33 -0.33 2.67
C LYS A 102 -18.45 -0.22 1.14
N TYR A 103 -17.40 -0.58 0.44
CA TYR A 103 -17.31 -0.53 -1.01
C TYR A 103 -17.15 -1.93 -1.61
N ASP A 104 -17.67 -2.11 -2.84
CA ASP A 104 -17.33 -3.27 -3.64
C ASP A 104 -15.91 -3.12 -4.25
N ARG A 105 -15.46 -4.15 -4.98
CA ARG A 105 -14.11 -4.18 -5.58
C ARG A 105 -13.88 -3.11 -6.67
N GLU A 106 -14.93 -2.54 -7.22
CA GLU A 106 -14.90 -1.45 -8.20
C GLU A 106 -14.99 -0.04 -7.56
N GLY A 107 -15.11 0.05 -6.23
CA GLY A 107 -15.23 1.31 -5.49
C GLY A 107 -16.64 1.89 -5.51
N LYS A 108 -17.66 1.09 -5.81
CA LYS A 108 -19.05 1.47 -5.69
C LYS A 108 -19.53 1.23 -4.25
N LEU A 109 -20.28 2.17 -3.72
CA LEU A 109 -20.85 2.08 -2.36
C LEU A 109 -21.83 0.90 -2.27
N ALA A 110 -21.50 -0.10 -1.47
CA ALA A 110 -22.27 -1.31 -1.26
C ALA A 110 -23.03 -1.27 0.07
N ASN A 111 -22.38 -0.87 1.14
CA ASN A 111 -22.94 -0.80 2.50
C ASN A 111 -22.70 0.59 3.10
N PRO A 112 -23.60 1.57 2.89
CA PRO A 112 -23.37 2.97 3.29
C PRO A 112 -23.09 3.17 4.79
N ASN A 113 -23.69 2.35 5.63
CA ASN A 113 -23.59 2.44 7.09
C ASN A 113 -22.44 1.60 7.67
N ALA A 114 -21.72 0.83 6.84
CA ALA A 114 -20.58 0.04 7.29
C ALA A 114 -19.37 0.92 7.52
N SER A 115 -18.56 0.58 8.52
CA SER A 115 -17.25 1.18 8.77
C SER A 115 -16.33 0.14 9.36
N ARG A 116 -15.26 -0.16 8.63
CA ARG A 116 -14.17 -1.02 9.06
C ARG A 116 -13.01 -0.25 9.68
N VAL A 117 -12.82 1.01 9.26
CA VAL A 117 -11.74 1.87 9.75
C VAL A 117 -12.13 2.45 11.11
N ARG A 118 -11.34 2.10 12.13
CA ARG A 118 -11.51 2.55 13.52
C ARG A 118 -10.24 3.23 14.01
N ASN A 119 -10.36 4.05 15.02
CA ASN A 119 -9.26 4.69 15.72
C ASN A 119 -8.27 5.38 14.76
N LEU A 120 -8.80 6.02 13.69
CA LEU A 120 -7.99 6.74 12.74
C LEU A 120 -7.44 8.01 13.39
N LYS A 121 -6.12 8.04 13.57
CA LYS A 121 -5.42 9.12 14.28
C LYS A 121 -4.29 9.72 13.45
N TYR A 122 -4.10 11.00 13.62
CA TYR A 122 -2.94 11.75 13.15
C TYR A 122 -2.21 12.34 14.36
N GLN A 123 -0.92 12.05 14.50
CA GLN A 123 -0.10 12.48 15.66
C GLN A 123 -0.76 12.13 17.01
N GLY A 124 -1.31 10.91 17.13
CA GLY A 124 -1.93 10.40 18.34
C GLY A 124 -3.33 10.95 18.66
N LYS A 125 -3.87 11.88 17.85
CA LYS A 125 -5.22 12.46 18.03
C LYS A 125 -6.16 11.94 16.97
N GLU A 126 -7.44 11.74 17.33
CA GLU A 126 -8.50 11.42 16.37
C GLU A 126 -8.46 12.44 15.22
N ILE A 127 -8.59 11.94 13.99
CA ILE A 127 -8.51 12.78 12.82
C ILE A 127 -9.78 13.66 12.71
N ASP A 128 -9.58 14.97 12.51
CA ASP A 128 -10.67 15.86 12.17
C ASP A 128 -11.12 15.60 10.72
N PRO A 129 -12.38 15.27 10.46
CA PRO A 129 -12.90 15.04 9.11
C PRO A 129 -12.63 16.18 8.12
N ASN A 130 -12.51 17.40 8.60
CA ASN A 130 -12.30 18.60 7.78
C ASN A 130 -10.83 19.02 7.67
N GLN A 131 -9.95 18.45 8.48
CA GLN A 131 -8.52 18.77 8.40
C GLN A 131 -7.96 18.34 7.05
N GLU A 132 -7.22 19.24 6.39
CA GLU A 132 -6.60 18.97 5.11
C GLU A 132 -5.22 18.31 5.28
N PHE A 133 -4.94 17.36 4.39
CA PHE A 133 -3.70 16.61 4.35
C PHE A 133 -3.13 16.57 2.94
N ILE A 134 -1.81 16.60 2.85
CA ILE A 134 -1.08 16.30 1.61
C ILE A 134 -0.66 14.84 1.65
N VAL A 135 -1.08 14.08 0.65
CA VAL A 135 -0.73 12.67 0.49
C VAL A 135 0.04 12.49 -0.80
N VAL A 136 1.21 11.86 -0.71
CA VAL A 136 2.03 11.47 -1.85
C VAL A 136 1.65 10.05 -2.24
N THR A 137 1.42 9.83 -3.52
CA THR A 137 1.11 8.51 -4.10
C THR A 137 1.64 8.44 -5.54
N ASN A 138 1.11 7.54 -6.35
CA ASN A 138 1.46 7.42 -7.76
C ASN A 138 0.33 7.89 -8.69
N ASN A 139 0.66 8.12 -9.97
CA ASN A 139 -0.30 8.56 -10.99
C ASN A 139 -1.41 7.52 -11.24
N TYR A 140 -1.16 6.23 -11.07
CA TYR A 140 -2.19 5.20 -11.20
C TYR A 140 -3.28 5.40 -10.16
N ARG A 141 -2.89 5.58 -8.88
CA ARG A 141 -3.85 5.84 -7.80
C ARG A 141 -4.52 7.19 -7.96
N SER A 142 -3.79 8.24 -8.25
CA SER A 142 -4.32 9.60 -8.32
C SER A 142 -5.30 9.83 -9.46
N ASN A 143 -5.21 9.05 -10.55
CA ASN A 143 -6.11 9.13 -11.70
C ASN A 143 -7.23 8.07 -11.66
N GLY A 144 -7.19 7.17 -10.67
CA GLY A 144 -8.18 6.12 -10.52
C GLY A 144 -9.50 6.61 -9.90
N ASN A 145 -10.57 5.85 -10.13
CA ASN A 145 -11.87 6.10 -9.51
C ASN A 145 -11.93 5.48 -8.10
N PHE A 146 -11.01 5.87 -7.23
CA PHE A 146 -10.86 5.30 -5.90
C PHE A 146 -11.58 6.19 -4.86
N PRO A 147 -12.44 5.65 -3.99
CA PRO A 147 -13.10 6.43 -2.95
C PRO A 147 -12.11 7.23 -2.10
N GLY A 148 -12.47 8.47 -1.78
CA GLY A 148 -11.58 9.40 -1.07
C GLY A 148 -10.53 10.07 -1.95
N VAL A 149 -10.01 9.36 -2.97
CA VAL A 149 -9.01 9.90 -3.92
C VAL A 149 -9.67 10.74 -5.02
N ARG A 150 -10.73 10.23 -5.62
CA ARG A 150 -11.45 10.90 -6.71
C ARG A 150 -12.06 12.25 -6.31
N GLU A 151 -12.27 12.46 -5.02
CA GLU A 151 -12.79 13.71 -4.45
C GLU A 151 -11.67 14.67 -3.98
N ALA A 152 -10.39 14.35 -4.25
CA ALA A 152 -9.26 15.19 -3.85
C ALA A 152 -9.37 16.62 -4.41
N SER A 153 -9.16 17.63 -3.57
CA SER A 153 -9.22 19.05 -3.96
C SER A 153 -8.00 19.51 -4.76
N LEU A 154 -6.91 18.76 -4.72
CA LEU A 154 -5.72 18.92 -5.55
C LEU A 154 -5.27 17.53 -6.01
N ASN A 155 -4.98 17.40 -7.31
CA ASN A 155 -4.30 16.26 -7.89
C ASN A 155 -3.21 16.80 -8.84
N ARG A 156 -1.95 16.63 -8.46
CA ARG A 156 -0.80 17.14 -9.19
C ARG A 156 0.25 16.06 -9.40
N LEU A 157 0.54 15.76 -10.65
CA LEU A 157 1.67 14.90 -10.99
C LEU A 157 2.99 15.68 -10.86
N LEU A 158 4.00 15.02 -10.32
CA LEU A 158 5.37 15.51 -10.28
C LEU A 158 6.15 14.88 -11.44
N ASN A 159 7.15 15.61 -11.94
CA ASN A 159 8.10 15.04 -12.92
C ASN A 159 9.19 14.23 -12.18
N LEU A 160 8.73 13.23 -11.43
CA LEU A 160 9.58 12.36 -10.63
C LEU A 160 9.03 10.93 -10.69
N GLU A 161 9.77 10.03 -11.31
CA GLU A 161 9.44 8.61 -11.30
C GLU A 161 9.55 8.04 -9.87
N ASN A 162 8.61 7.18 -9.50
CA ASN A 162 8.61 6.57 -8.15
C ASN A 162 9.86 5.72 -7.91
N ARG A 163 10.35 4.98 -8.93
CA ARG A 163 11.63 4.26 -8.82
C ARG A 163 12.80 5.22 -8.57
N GLN A 164 12.83 6.37 -9.24
CA GLN A 164 13.86 7.37 -9.01
C GLN A 164 13.79 7.96 -7.60
N ALA A 165 12.58 8.20 -7.10
CA ALA A 165 12.40 8.65 -5.70
C ALA A 165 12.97 7.64 -4.71
N ILE A 166 12.71 6.34 -4.91
CA ILE A 166 13.26 5.26 -4.08
C ILE A 166 14.79 5.23 -4.18
N ILE A 167 15.36 5.32 -5.39
CA ILE A 167 16.82 5.35 -5.60
C ILE A 167 17.43 6.54 -4.87
N ASN A 168 16.84 7.73 -5.02
CA ASN A 168 17.33 8.94 -4.36
C ASN A 168 17.33 8.79 -2.83
N TYR A 169 16.27 8.20 -2.28
CA TYR A 169 16.18 7.91 -0.84
C TYR A 169 17.29 6.96 -0.39
N ILE A 170 17.48 5.83 -1.12
CA ILE A 170 18.52 4.84 -0.81
C ILE A 170 19.91 5.49 -0.81
N LEU A 171 20.21 6.32 -1.81
CA LEU A 171 21.50 7.02 -1.92
C LEU A 171 21.71 8.01 -0.78
N ALA A 172 20.64 8.69 -0.33
CA ALA A 172 20.71 9.66 0.76
C ALA A 172 20.95 9.00 2.12
N VAL A 173 20.20 7.91 2.42
CA VAL A 173 20.28 7.25 3.74
C VAL A 173 21.38 6.18 3.82
N LYS A 174 21.86 5.68 2.67
CA LYS A 174 22.93 4.67 2.50
C LYS A 174 22.61 3.30 3.10
N ASN A 175 22.18 3.25 4.36
CA ASN A 175 21.78 2.03 5.04
C ASN A 175 20.29 2.05 5.29
N ILE A 176 19.56 1.11 4.68
CA ILE A 176 18.13 0.99 4.86
C ILE A 176 17.85 -0.10 5.89
N ASN A 177 16.99 0.22 6.84
CA ASN A 177 16.38 -0.74 7.74
C ASN A 177 14.86 -0.72 7.52
N PRO A 178 14.35 -1.50 6.56
CA PRO A 178 12.95 -1.49 6.19
C PRO A 178 12.13 -2.33 7.20
N SER A 179 11.96 -1.86 8.42
CA SER A 179 11.06 -2.44 9.41
C SER A 179 9.64 -1.88 9.23
N ALA A 180 8.61 -2.72 9.47
CA ALA A 180 7.24 -2.25 9.57
C ALA A 180 7.12 -1.26 10.74
N ASP A 181 6.47 -0.13 10.52
CA ASP A 181 6.19 0.88 11.54
C ASP A 181 4.97 0.54 12.39
N GLN A 182 4.23 -0.53 12.01
CA GLN A 182 3.03 -1.01 12.70
C GLN A 182 1.94 0.08 12.82
N ASN A 183 1.85 0.97 11.85
CA ASN A 183 0.90 2.07 11.85
C ASN A 183 -0.57 1.63 11.69
N TRP A 184 -0.81 0.35 11.40
CA TRP A 184 -2.14 -0.23 11.37
C TRP A 184 -2.14 -1.67 11.90
N HIS A 185 -3.30 -2.11 12.37
CA HIS A 185 -3.55 -3.48 12.80
C HIS A 185 -5.04 -3.83 12.68
N PHE A 186 -5.38 -5.10 12.85
CA PHE A 186 -6.78 -5.48 13.00
C PHE A 186 -7.29 -5.13 14.39
N ALA A 187 -8.57 -4.77 14.50
CA ALA A 187 -9.23 -4.60 15.77
C ALA A 187 -9.26 -5.92 16.56
N ASP A 188 -9.37 -5.84 17.86
CA ASP A 188 -9.39 -6.99 18.79
C ASP A 188 -10.65 -7.88 18.66
N THR A 189 -11.62 -7.45 17.87
CA THR A 189 -12.85 -8.18 17.53
C THR A 189 -12.60 -9.55 16.90
N ILE A 190 -11.41 -9.79 16.34
CA ILE A 190 -11.01 -11.07 15.75
C ILE A 190 -10.15 -11.95 16.68
N LYS A 191 -9.95 -11.52 17.90
CA LYS A 191 -9.11 -12.23 18.87
C LYS A 191 -9.61 -13.66 19.11
N GLY A 192 -8.70 -14.62 18.98
CA GLY A 192 -9.00 -16.03 19.24
C GLY A 192 -9.66 -16.77 18.09
N LEU A 193 -9.95 -16.12 16.96
CA LEU A 193 -10.54 -16.76 15.79
C LEU A 193 -9.48 -17.52 14.97
N ASP A 194 -9.93 -18.54 14.22
CA ASP A 194 -9.07 -19.29 13.29
C ASP A 194 -9.12 -18.63 11.91
N LEU A 195 -8.23 -17.68 11.66
CA LEU A 195 -8.13 -16.94 10.41
C LEU A 195 -7.00 -17.50 9.55
N ARG A 196 -7.31 -17.93 8.33
CA ARG A 196 -6.37 -18.59 7.44
C ARG A 196 -6.20 -17.86 6.12
N PHE A 197 -5.06 -18.04 5.49
CA PHE A 197 -4.76 -17.51 4.16
C PHE A 197 -3.71 -18.38 3.46
N LEU A 198 -3.64 -18.26 2.14
CA LEU A 198 -2.65 -18.94 1.33
C LEU A 198 -1.58 -17.95 0.85
N THR A 199 -0.32 -18.38 0.84
CA THR A 199 0.79 -17.68 0.19
C THR A 199 1.84 -18.68 -0.25
N ALA A 200 2.93 -18.21 -0.86
CA ALA A 200 4.05 -19.07 -1.28
C ALA A 200 4.49 -20.00 -0.14
N ASP A 201 4.62 -21.30 -0.43
CA ASP A 201 5.08 -22.28 0.57
C ASP A 201 6.46 -21.91 1.14
N LYS A 202 7.33 -21.30 0.32
CA LYS A 202 8.64 -20.81 0.75
C LYS A 202 8.60 -19.73 1.83
N ALA A 203 7.47 -19.01 1.97
CA ALA A 203 7.31 -17.98 3.01
C ALA A 203 7.46 -18.54 4.43
N LYS A 204 7.25 -19.84 4.64
CA LYS A 204 7.49 -20.51 5.93
C LYS A 204 8.91 -20.33 6.46
N ASN A 205 9.88 -20.16 5.58
CA ASN A 205 11.29 -19.94 5.94
C ASN A 205 11.58 -18.49 6.39
N LEU A 206 10.61 -17.59 6.19
CA LEU A 206 10.71 -16.16 6.46
C LEU A 206 9.84 -15.73 7.65
N ILE A 207 9.00 -16.63 8.17
CA ILE A 207 8.14 -16.34 9.32
C ILE A 207 9.00 -16.00 10.53
N GLY A 208 8.69 -14.88 11.17
CA GLY A 208 9.30 -14.47 12.43
C GLY A 208 8.90 -15.38 13.60
N THR A 209 9.56 -15.19 14.73
CA THR A 209 9.23 -15.89 15.99
C THR A 209 8.17 -15.15 16.82
N ASP A 210 7.62 -14.06 16.28
CA ASP A 210 6.71 -13.16 17.01
C ASP A 210 5.29 -13.74 17.18
N GLY A 211 4.99 -14.83 16.44
CA GLY A 211 3.82 -15.68 16.69
C GLY A 211 2.51 -15.16 16.06
N ASP A 212 2.55 -14.09 15.29
CA ASP A 212 1.38 -13.54 14.57
C ASP A 212 1.02 -14.33 13.31
N ILE A 213 1.97 -15.07 12.74
CA ILE A 213 1.77 -15.93 11.58
C ILE A 213 2.34 -17.32 11.85
N VAL A 214 1.51 -18.34 11.57
CA VAL A 214 1.87 -19.73 11.75
C VAL A 214 1.67 -20.48 10.44
N TYR A 215 2.70 -21.19 9.97
CA TYR A 215 2.58 -22.13 8.87
C TYR A 215 1.83 -23.37 9.33
N LEU A 216 0.83 -23.81 8.58
CA LEU A 216 0.04 -24.99 8.89
C LEU A 216 0.46 -26.21 8.06
N ALA A 217 0.40 -26.09 6.73
CA ALA A 217 0.70 -27.18 5.82
C ALA A 217 0.94 -26.66 4.39
N ALA A 218 1.46 -27.52 3.52
CA ALA A 218 1.40 -27.28 2.08
C ALA A 218 -0.06 -27.29 1.61
N SER A 219 -0.41 -26.34 0.75
CA SER A 219 -1.73 -26.26 0.15
C SER A 219 -1.90 -27.28 -0.99
N ALA A 220 -3.14 -27.64 -1.30
CA ALA A 220 -3.46 -28.40 -2.52
C ALA A 220 -3.11 -27.62 -3.80
N GLN A 221 -3.02 -26.31 -3.73
CA GLN A 221 -2.53 -25.46 -4.82
C GLN A 221 -1.00 -25.54 -4.87
N GLU A 222 -0.45 -25.96 -6.00
CA GLU A 222 0.98 -26.13 -6.21
C GLU A 222 1.78 -24.84 -5.87
N GLY A 223 2.84 -24.98 -5.09
CA GLY A 223 3.71 -23.90 -4.66
C GLY A 223 3.17 -23.04 -3.53
N PHE A 224 1.93 -23.28 -3.06
CA PHE A 224 1.33 -22.54 -1.95
C PHE A 224 1.34 -23.32 -0.65
N GLY A 225 1.46 -22.59 0.47
CA GLY A 225 1.24 -23.06 1.82
C GLY A 225 0.02 -22.40 2.45
N GLU A 226 -0.63 -23.09 3.37
CA GLU A 226 -1.67 -22.55 4.23
C GLU A 226 -1.06 -22.01 5.51
N TYR A 227 -1.47 -20.82 5.88
CA TYR A 227 -0.99 -20.10 7.05
C TYR A 227 -2.17 -19.65 7.90
N LYS A 228 -1.93 -19.52 9.20
CA LYS A 228 -2.86 -18.95 10.16
C LYS A 228 -2.34 -17.61 10.62
N PHE A 229 -3.23 -16.62 10.63
CA PHE A 229 -3.01 -15.35 11.32
C PHE A 229 -3.49 -15.47 12.76
N VAL A 230 -2.64 -15.11 13.70
CA VAL A 230 -2.93 -15.08 15.14
C VAL A 230 -2.95 -13.63 15.59
N TYR A 231 -4.08 -13.18 16.10
CA TYR A 231 -4.16 -11.83 16.64
C TYR A 231 -3.23 -11.68 17.85
N VAL A 232 -2.29 -10.76 17.72
CA VAL A 232 -1.43 -10.30 18.82
C VAL A 232 -1.74 -8.84 19.08
N ALA A 233 -2.09 -8.50 20.31
CA ALA A 233 -2.36 -7.10 20.65
C ALA A 233 -1.10 -6.25 20.41
N PRO A 234 -1.24 -5.03 19.87
CA PRO A 234 -0.12 -4.12 19.68
C PRO A 234 0.65 -3.92 20.99
N LYS A 235 1.97 -4.02 20.95
CA LYS A 235 2.81 -3.95 22.16
C LYS A 235 3.01 -2.53 22.70
N THR A 236 2.86 -1.52 21.85
CA THR A 236 3.04 -0.10 22.20
C THR A 236 2.31 0.77 21.20
N GLU A 237 2.01 2.02 21.58
CA GLU A 237 1.61 3.05 20.61
C GLU A 237 2.67 3.15 19.51
N PRO A 238 2.26 3.31 18.23
CA PRO A 238 3.19 3.44 17.11
C PRO A 238 4.20 4.56 17.37
N VAL A 239 5.46 4.30 17.07
CA VAL A 239 6.52 5.32 17.22
C VAL A 239 6.21 6.47 16.27
N PRO A 240 6.12 7.72 16.73
CA PRO A 240 5.94 8.87 15.85
C PRO A 240 7.06 8.93 14.79
N ILE A 241 6.69 9.09 13.54
CA ILE A 241 7.59 9.08 12.38
C ILE A 241 8.63 10.22 12.39
N GLU A 242 8.49 11.16 13.31
CA GLU A 242 9.37 12.34 13.41
C GLU A 242 10.86 12.05 13.63
N GLN A 243 11.25 10.82 13.98
CA GLN A 243 12.65 10.51 14.32
C GLN A 243 13.48 9.86 13.21
N SER A 244 12.94 9.59 12.02
CA SER A 244 13.69 8.93 10.94
C SER A 244 14.23 9.88 9.87
N ILE A 245 13.85 11.13 9.84
CA ILE A 245 14.36 12.12 8.88
C ILE A 245 15.51 12.87 9.52
N SER A 246 16.74 12.52 9.16
CA SER A 246 17.94 13.30 9.54
C SER A 246 17.77 14.76 9.07
N PRO A 247 18.05 15.76 9.92
CA PRO A 247 17.84 17.17 9.58
C PRO A 247 18.61 17.65 8.33
N THR A 248 19.56 16.87 7.84
CA THR A 248 20.33 17.15 6.62
C THR A 248 19.47 17.16 5.35
N ILE A 249 18.40 16.37 5.28
CA ILE A 249 17.51 16.34 4.09
C ILE A 249 16.60 17.58 4.06
N ALA A 250 16.20 18.09 5.22
CA ALA A 250 15.37 19.30 5.31
C ALA A 250 16.09 20.55 4.79
N VAL A 251 17.42 20.65 4.95
CA VAL A 251 18.22 21.77 4.48
C VAL A 251 18.39 21.75 2.95
N GLU A 252 18.54 20.57 2.34
CA GLU A 252 18.62 20.47 0.87
C GLU A 252 17.28 20.75 0.18
N ALA A 253 16.17 20.31 0.76
CA ALA A 253 14.83 20.64 0.24
C ALA A 253 14.52 22.15 0.37
N ALA A 254 14.99 22.82 1.41
CA ALA A 254 14.84 24.27 1.59
C ALA A 254 15.70 25.06 0.59
N ASN A 255 16.89 24.58 0.23
CA ASN A 255 17.77 25.22 -0.75
C ASN A 255 17.24 25.09 -2.20
N LEU A 256 16.45 24.06 -2.50
CA LEU A 256 15.77 23.92 -3.80
C LEU A 256 14.61 24.92 -4.00
N GLN A 257 14.09 25.53 -2.91
CA GLN A 257 13.06 26.57 -3.00
C GLN A 257 13.62 27.94 -3.36
N HIS A 258 14.93 28.16 -3.32
CA HIS A 258 15.56 29.45 -3.60
C HIS A 258 16.25 29.58 -4.96
N SER A 259 16.31 28.51 -5.76
CA SER A 259 16.67 28.64 -7.17
C SER A 259 15.44 29.00 -7.98
N ARG A 260 15.16 30.30 -8.09
CA ARG A 260 14.28 30.83 -9.13
C ARG A 260 14.90 30.49 -10.48
N VAL A 261 14.36 29.44 -11.12
CA VAL A 261 14.48 29.28 -12.54
C VAL A 261 13.46 30.22 -13.14
N ASP A 262 13.92 31.37 -13.65
CA ASP A 262 13.10 32.27 -14.45
C ASP A 262 12.67 31.52 -15.71
N PHE A 263 11.46 31.04 -15.73
CA PHE A 263 10.83 30.58 -16.96
C PHE A 263 10.46 31.81 -17.79
N PRO A 264 10.85 31.89 -19.06
CA PRO A 264 10.41 32.98 -19.95
C PRO A 264 8.88 32.98 -19.98
N VAL A 265 8.31 34.14 -19.69
CA VAL A 265 6.87 34.41 -19.83
C VAL A 265 6.52 34.24 -21.30
N LEU A 266 5.86 33.15 -21.68
CA LEU A 266 5.24 32.99 -22.94
C LEU A 266 4.03 33.94 -22.98
N THR A 267 4.19 35.05 -23.66
CA THR A 267 3.11 35.96 -24.02
C THR A 267 2.05 35.19 -24.83
N ALA A 268 0.80 35.35 -24.45
CA ALA A 268 -0.34 34.74 -25.07
C ALA A 268 -0.32 35.07 -26.59
N VAL A 269 -0.28 34.02 -27.42
CA VAL A 269 -0.47 34.12 -28.85
C VAL A 269 -1.98 34.08 -29.14
N ASP A 270 -2.45 35.07 -29.89
CA ASP A 270 -3.82 35.25 -30.38
C ASP A 270 -4.38 33.96 -31.02
N PRO A 271 -5.59 33.48 -30.63
CA PRO A 271 -6.15 32.21 -31.08
C PRO A 271 -6.67 32.23 -32.55
N SER A 272 -6.46 33.28 -33.32
CA SER A 272 -7.11 33.44 -34.63
C SER A 272 -6.31 32.98 -35.88
N THR A 273 -5.09 32.49 -35.72
CA THR A 273 -4.30 32.02 -36.88
C THR A 273 -3.61 30.69 -36.57
N ASN A 274 -4.28 29.59 -36.75
CA ASN A 274 -3.80 28.41 -37.48
C ASN A 274 -4.81 27.25 -37.47
N LYS A 275 -5.63 27.16 -38.52
CA LYS A 275 -6.37 25.94 -38.84
C LYS A 275 -5.43 25.03 -39.64
N GLN A 276 -4.69 24.17 -38.94
CA GLN A 276 -4.19 22.93 -39.53
C GLN A 276 -4.57 21.76 -38.61
N ALA A 277 -5.45 20.93 -39.17
CA ALA A 277 -5.98 19.74 -38.57
C ALA A 277 -4.88 18.73 -38.34
N PHE A 278 -4.51 18.49 -37.06
CA PHE A 278 -3.89 17.26 -36.69
C PHE A 278 -5.01 16.29 -36.26
N HIS A 279 -5.31 15.34 -37.13
CA HIS A 279 -6.02 14.13 -36.75
C HIS A 279 -5.20 13.40 -35.67
N ARG A 280 -5.52 13.61 -34.42
CA ARG A 280 -5.18 12.65 -33.35
C ARG A 280 -6.20 11.52 -33.46
N GLN A 281 -5.76 10.39 -33.98
CA GLN A 281 -6.39 9.10 -33.66
C GLN A 281 -6.37 8.94 -32.13
N ALA A 282 -7.54 9.02 -31.53
CA ALA A 282 -7.77 8.54 -30.18
C ALA A 282 -7.75 7.01 -30.26
N GLY A 283 -6.56 6.43 -30.23
CA GLY A 283 -6.37 5.04 -29.86
C GLY A 283 -6.48 4.97 -28.35
N ALA A 284 -7.66 4.68 -27.83
CA ALA A 284 -7.80 4.09 -26.52
C ALA A 284 -7.17 2.70 -26.62
N GLU A 285 -5.89 2.57 -26.35
CA GLU A 285 -5.29 1.29 -26.00
C GLU A 285 -5.89 0.89 -24.66
N SER A 286 -6.99 0.14 -24.73
CA SER A 286 -7.42 -0.73 -23.65
C SER A 286 -6.23 -1.62 -23.34
N LEU A 287 -5.78 -1.59 -22.07
CA LEU A 287 -4.88 -2.61 -21.54
C LEU A 287 -5.42 -3.98 -21.97
N PRO A 288 -4.57 -4.90 -22.46
CA PRO A 288 -5.04 -6.17 -22.95
C PRO A 288 -5.84 -6.86 -21.84
N GLU A 289 -7.12 -7.09 -22.12
CA GLU A 289 -7.94 -8.04 -21.38
C GLU A 289 -7.30 -9.42 -21.60
N THR A 290 -6.41 -9.78 -20.68
CA THR A 290 -5.98 -11.18 -20.60
C THR A 290 -7.17 -11.94 -20.09
N GLY A 291 -7.74 -12.75 -20.98
CA GLY A 291 -8.94 -13.54 -20.76
C GLY A 291 -8.94 -14.22 -19.41
N GLU A 292 -9.91 -13.85 -18.61
CA GLU A 292 -10.26 -14.52 -17.37
C GLU A 292 -10.78 -15.90 -17.70
N LYS A 293 -9.95 -16.91 -17.51
CA LYS A 293 -10.46 -18.23 -17.11
C LYS A 293 -10.51 -18.20 -15.59
N ASN A 294 -11.74 -18.29 -15.07
CA ASN A 294 -12.05 -18.42 -13.66
C ASN A 294 -11.17 -19.49 -12.99
N ASN A 295 -10.15 -19.06 -12.27
CA ASN A 295 -9.56 -19.81 -11.18
C ASN A 295 -9.24 -18.78 -10.09
N SER A 296 -10.21 -18.63 -9.20
CA SER A 296 -10.14 -17.82 -7.98
C SER A 296 -9.14 -18.43 -7.03
N PHE A 297 -7.95 -17.85 -6.85
CA PHE A 297 -7.11 -18.14 -5.68
C PHE A 297 -6.09 -17.01 -5.46
N SER A 298 -6.18 -16.46 -4.39
CA SER A 298 -5.51 -16.14 -3.14
C SER A 298 -4.17 -15.40 -3.16
N LEU A 299 -4.05 -14.33 -2.31
CA LEU A 299 -2.89 -13.52 -2.47
C LEU A 299 -2.42 -12.56 -1.40
N LEU A 300 -2.73 -12.76 -0.17
CA LEU A 300 -2.31 -11.81 0.87
C LEU A 300 -1.18 -12.28 1.77
N GLY A 301 -0.80 -13.51 1.65
CA GLY A 301 0.08 -14.13 2.61
C GLY A 301 1.44 -13.49 2.75
N LEU A 302 1.96 -12.90 1.68
CA LEU A 302 3.27 -12.26 1.77
C LEU A 302 3.22 -10.89 2.47
N PHE A 303 2.06 -10.24 2.48
CA PHE A 303 1.98 -8.91 3.09
C PHE A 303 1.90 -8.99 4.61
N LEU A 304 1.18 -9.98 5.14
CA LEU A 304 1.17 -10.24 6.57
C LEU A 304 2.45 -10.97 7.02
N ALA A 305 2.96 -11.91 6.22
CA ALA A 305 4.25 -12.56 6.49
C ALA A 305 5.45 -11.69 6.10
N GLY A 306 5.35 -10.88 5.06
CA GLY A 306 6.42 -10.02 4.58
C GLY A 306 6.72 -8.84 5.50
N THR A 307 5.73 -8.25 6.13
CA THR A 307 5.97 -7.22 7.15
C THR A 307 6.59 -7.80 8.41
N ALA A 308 6.32 -9.07 8.74
CA ALA A 308 6.94 -9.75 9.89
C ALA A 308 8.26 -10.45 9.56
N ALA A 309 8.44 -10.95 8.33
CA ALA A 309 9.56 -11.82 7.98
C ALA A 309 10.69 -11.14 7.20
N PHE A 310 10.42 -10.01 6.53
CA PHE A 310 11.44 -9.31 5.75
C PHE A 310 12.56 -8.70 6.61
N PHE A 311 12.40 -8.66 7.95
CA PHE A 311 13.26 -7.84 8.80
C PHE A 311 13.84 -8.55 10.02
N LYS A 312 14.07 -9.85 9.96
CA LYS A 312 14.84 -10.51 11.01
C LYS A 312 16.32 -10.16 10.91
N ARG A 313 16.75 -9.24 11.75
CA ARG A 313 18.14 -9.02 12.13
C ARG A 313 18.75 -10.35 12.59
N ARG A 314 19.63 -10.98 11.80
CA ARG A 314 20.59 -11.91 12.40
C ARG A 314 21.48 -11.07 13.31
N LYS A 315 21.31 -11.23 14.63
CA LYS A 315 22.37 -10.92 15.59
C LYS A 315 23.57 -11.76 15.15
N LEU A 316 24.59 -11.15 14.63
CA LEU A 316 25.93 -11.72 14.63
C LEU A 316 26.35 -11.74 16.11
N GLU A 317 26.29 -12.90 16.74
CA GLU A 317 27.01 -13.13 17.96
C GLU A 317 28.50 -13.07 17.61
N SER A 318 29.16 -12.04 18.11
CA SER A 318 30.61 -11.99 18.21
C SER A 318 31.03 -12.95 19.31
N SER A 319 31.62 -14.05 18.95
CA SER A 319 32.59 -14.77 19.79
C SER A 319 33.97 -14.20 19.55
#